data_680168190342410047e72ac4750b0a7f
#
_entry.id   680168190342410047e72ac4750b0a7f
#
_cell.length_a   1.000
_cell.length_b   1.000
_cell.length_c   1.000
_cell.angle_alpha   90.00
_cell.angle_beta   90.00
_cell.angle_gamma   90.00
#
_symmetry.space_group_name_H-M   'P 1'
#
loop_
_entity.id
_entity.type
_entity.pdbx_description
1 polymer ?
#
loop_
_entity_poly.entity_id
_entity_poly.type
_entity_poly.pdbx_seq_one_letter_code
_entity_poly.pdbx_strand_id
1 'polypeptide(L)'
;MIVDEPVEIRATFPAKLRPLFEPRRYKVMYGGRGGAKSWGVARALLLMAANEPLRILCAREIQKSMKDSVHRLLKDQIVALNLTDEFEVLDTEIRGANGSAFLFSGLQSHTVDSIKSFEGVDRVWIEEGHGVSRKSWDTLIPTIRKPSSEIWVTLNPDMDTDDTYQRFIAAPSSDTWLCEINWRDNPWFPEVLNQERLKAERTLPREDYEHIWEGKPRRVAEGAIYRHEIEALFSDQRLRDVPYDPALPVHTVWDLGWNDAMTIIMAQRGPMDVRIIDYIEDSNRTLDWYVGQLEKRPYRWGTDFIPHDGRTRNFQTGKSTEELLTEMKRKVQVLPVSSIEEGIKAARMVFPRCYFDQHKAARLVECLKRYRRDINQRTNEAVGPLHDEYSHGADAFRYLGQAVDLMSNAEPAGLASFKSRTRSWR
;
A
#
# COMPACT_ATOMS: atom_id res chain seq x y z
N MET A 1 44.49 -40.04 -0.17
CA MET A 1 43.45 -39.17 0.40
C MET A 1 44.10 -37.80 0.50
N ILE A 2 43.75 -36.89 -0.41
CA ILE A 2 44.10 -35.48 -0.28
C ILE A 2 43.15 -34.96 0.76
N VAL A 3 43.64 -34.62 1.94
CA VAL A 3 42.85 -33.90 2.95
C VAL A 3 42.83 -32.45 2.44
N ASP A 4 41.72 -32.03 1.85
CA ASP A 4 41.50 -30.63 1.53
C ASP A 4 41.59 -29.83 2.85
N GLU A 5 42.59 -29.00 2.98
CA GLU A 5 42.66 -28.08 4.10
C GLU A 5 41.49 -27.12 4.01
N PRO A 6 40.78 -26.84 5.12
CA PRO A 6 39.62 -25.95 5.11
C PRO A 6 40.07 -24.56 4.64
N VAL A 7 39.50 -24.10 3.54
CA VAL A 7 39.77 -22.74 3.03
C VAL A 7 39.09 -21.72 3.95
N GLU A 8 39.91 -20.91 4.63
CA GLU A 8 39.41 -19.82 5.48
C GLU A 8 38.91 -18.67 4.59
N ILE A 9 37.58 -18.47 4.51
CA ILE A 9 36.98 -17.37 3.78
C ILE A 9 36.84 -16.16 4.75
N ARG A 10 37.54 -15.07 4.47
CA ARG A 10 37.45 -13.84 5.25
C ARG A 10 36.48 -12.85 4.58
N ALA A 11 35.41 -12.49 5.26
CA ALA A 11 34.47 -11.46 4.83
C ALA A 11 34.25 -10.41 5.90
N THR A 12 34.13 -9.17 5.48
CA THR A 12 33.86 -8.04 6.39
C THR A 12 32.39 -7.61 6.26
N PHE A 13 31.80 -7.19 7.38
CA PHE A 13 30.42 -6.76 7.48
C PHE A 13 30.29 -5.46 8.28
N PRO A 14 29.27 -4.62 8.01
CA PRO A 14 28.84 -3.62 8.99
C PRO A 14 28.55 -4.31 10.33
N ALA A 15 29.01 -3.70 11.43
CA ALA A 15 28.90 -4.33 12.77
C ALA A 15 27.45 -4.70 13.16
N LYS A 16 26.48 -3.89 12.73
CA LYS A 16 25.04 -4.15 12.94
C LYS A 16 24.53 -5.43 12.27
N LEU A 17 25.20 -5.94 11.24
CA LEU A 17 24.78 -7.14 10.50
C LEU A 17 25.33 -8.45 11.08
N ARG A 18 26.13 -8.39 12.16
CA ARG A 18 26.64 -9.61 12.82
C ARG A 18 25.56 -10.63 13.18
N PRO A 19 24.35 -10.24 13.66
CA PRO A 19 23.27 -11.19 13.98
C PRO A 19 22.65 -11.89 12.76
N LEU A 20 23.05 -11.59 11.54
CA LEU A 20 22.64 -12.37 10.35
C LEU A 20 22.98 -13.85 10.47
N PHE A 21 24.03 -14.20 11.21
CA PHE A 21 24.48 -15.58 11.42
C PHE A 21 23.79 -16.29 12.60
N GLU A 22 22.96 -15.57 13.37
CA GLU A 22 22.16 -16.17 14.45
C GLU A 22 20.82 -16.68 13.88
N PRO A 23 20.35 -17.87 14.25
CA PRO A 23 19.07 -18.39 13.78
C PRO A 23 17.88 -17.52 14.19
N ARG A 24 17.05 -17.10 13.24
CA ARG A 24 15.80 -16.38 13.45
C ARG A 24 14.85 -16.65 12.30
N ARG A 25 13.55 -16.77 12.59
CA ARG A 25 12.55 -16.98 11.53
C ARG A 25 12.52 -15.82 10.53
N TYR A 26 12.51 -14.59 11.03
CA TYR A 26 12.51 -13.40 10.21
C TYR A 26 13.73 -12.53 10.52
N LYS A 27 14.40 -12.06 9.47
CA LYS A 27 15.50 -11.09 9.57
C LYS A 27 15.22 -9.93 8.65
N VAL A 28 14.93 -8.77 9.23
CA VAL A 28 14.45 -7.59 8.49
C VAL A 28 15.43 -6.46 8.66
N MET A 29 16.03 -6.05 7.54
CA MET A 29 17.00 -4.96 7.47
C MET A 29 16.39 -3.81 6.70
N TYR A 30 16.14 -2.71 7.36
CA TYR A 30 15.54 -1.54 6.75
C TYR A 30 16.36 -0.28 7.01
N GLY A 31 16.11 0.79 6.25
CA GLY A 31 16.82 2.06 6.38
C GLY A 31 17.06 2.72 5.03
N GLY A 32 17.75 3.85 5.04
CA GLY A 32 18.04 4.65 3.87
C GLY A 32 19.03 4.03 2.89
N ARG A 33 19.34 4.76 1.84
CA ARG A 33 20.32 4.37 0.83
C ARG A 33 21.73 4.33 1.41
N GLY A 34 22.55 3.44 0.86
CA GLY A 34 23.99 3.35 1.22
C GLY A 34 24.29 2.57 2.49
N GLY A 35 23.29 1.96 3.17
CA GLY A 35 23.50 1.18 4.40
C GLY A 35 24.10 -0.21 4.21
N ALA A 36 24.50 -0.62 2.99
CA ALA A 36 25.04 -1.93 2.65
C ALA A 36 24.14 -3.13 2.99
N LYS A 37 22.82 -2.94 3.10
CA LYS A 37 21.84 -4.01 3.42
C LYS A 37 21.95 -5.20 2.48
N SER A 38 21.73 -4.98 1.18
CA SER A 38 21.74 -6.03 0.16
C SER A 38 23.13 -6.68 0.00
N TRP A 39 24.21 -5.90 0.17
CA TRP A 39 25.57 -6.42 0.17
C TRP A 39 25.83 -7.37 1.33
N GLY A 40 25.41 -6.97 2.53
CA GLY A 40 25.58 -7.79 3.72
C GLY A 40 24.80 -9.10 3.63
N VAL A 41 23.57 -9.05 3.13
CA VAL A 41 22.75 -10.26 2.92
C VAL A 41 23.37 -11.18 1.87
N ALA A 42 23.78 -10.64 0.71
CA ALA A 42 24.40 -11.43 -0.35
C ALA A 42 25.66 -12.16 0.15
N ARG A 43 26.55 -11.45 0.88
CA ARG A 43 27.74 -12.05 1.48
C ARG A 43 27.42 -13.14 2.50
N ALA A 44 26.47 -12.86 3.40
CA ALA A 44 26.08 -13.83 4.44
C ALA A 44 25.51 -15.11 3.84
N LEU A 45 24.61 -14.99 2.86
CA LEU A 45 24.03 -16.13 2.16
C LEU A 45 25.07 -16.94 1.37
N LEU A 46 26.02 -16.30 0.70
CA LEU A 46 27.12 -16.99 -0.01
C LEU A 46 28.02 -17.75 0.95
N LEU A 47 28.41 -17.15 2.08
CA LEU A 47 29.23 -17.82 3.09
C LEU A 47 28.51 -19.02 3.72
N MET A 48 27.22 -18.87 4.04
CA MET A 48 26.41 -19.98 4.55
C MET A 48 26.29 -21.09 3.51
N ALA A 49 26.01 -20.73 2.25
CA ALA A 49 25.86 -21.70 1.16
C ALA A 49 27.18 -22.40 0.77
N ALA A 50 28.33 -21.76 0.98
CA ALA A 50 29.63 -22.41 0.82
C ALA A 50 29.92 -23.41 1.94
N ASN A 51 29.44 -23.14 3.16
CA ASN A 51 29.69 -23.97 4.33
C ASN A 51 28.76 -25.19 4.43
N GLU A 52 27.48 -25.07 4.01
CA GLU A 52 26.48 -26.13 4.05
C GLU A 52 25.57 -26.07 2.81
N PRO A 53 25.05 -27.23 2.33
CA PRO A 53 24.16 -27.21 1.18
C PRO A 53 22.83 -26.55 1.52
N LEU A 54 22.57 -25.39 0.92
CA LEU A 54 21.37 -24.58 1.11
C LEU A 54 20.63 -24.33 -0.19
N ARG A 55 19.32 -24.47 -0.15
CA ARG A 55 18.42 -24.00 -1.20
C ARG A 55 17.87 -22.62 -0.85
N ILE A 56 18.27 -21.61 -1.61
CA ILE A 56 18.00 -20.22 -1.32
C ILE A 56 17.12 -19.64 -2.42
N LEU A 57 15.99 -19.02 -2.05
CA LEU A 57 15.13 -18.27 -2.95
C LEU A 57 15.42 -16.79 -2.80
N CYS A 58 15.88 -16.14 -3.88
CA CYS A 58 15.95 -14.69 -3.98
C CYS A 58 14.69 -14.19 -4.72
N ALA A 59 13.92 -13.29 -4.10
CA ALA A 59 12.67 -12.85 -4.67
C ALA A 59 12.43 -11.33 -4.52
N ARG A 60 11.60 -10.80 -5.42
CA ARG A 60 10.97 -9.48 -5.39
C ARG A 60 9.52 -9.62 -5.77
N GLU A 61 8.70 -8.57 -5.58
CA GLU A 61 7.32 -8.59 -6.07
C GLU A 61 7.29 -8.80 -7.59
N ILE A 62 8.11 -8.07 -8.35
CA ILE A 62 8.18 -8.17 -9.82
C ILE A 62 9.51 -8.77 -10.28
N GLN A 63 9.44 -9.83 -11.09
CA GLN A 63 10.62 -10.58 -11.55
C GLN A 63 11.56 -9.81 -12.49
N LYS A 64 11.04 -8.87 -13.29
CA LYS A 64 11.76 -8.23 -14.42
C LYS A 64 13.09 -7.59 -14.03
N SER A 65 13.25 -7.13 -12.80
CA SER A 65 14.46 -6.46 -12.30
C SER A 65 15.46 -7.39 -11.58
N MET A 66 15.15 -8.68 -11.40
CA MET A 66 15.98 -9.60 -10.61
C MET A 66 17.34 -9.90 -11.23
N LYS A 67 17.38 -10.10 -12.57
CA LYS A 67 18.65 -10.41 -13.27
C LYS A 67 19.69 -9.29 -13.14
N ASP A 68 19.22 -8.04 -13.27
CA ASP A 68 20.08 -6.86 -13.29
C ASP A 68 20.49 -6.38 -11.90
N SER A 69 19.88 -6.92 -10.85
CA SER A 69 20.13 -6.48 -9.46
C SER A 69 20.69 -7.59 -8.58
N VAL A 70 19.84 -8.51 -8.10
CA VAL A 70 20.23 -9.52 -7.10
C VAL A 70 21.19 -10.56 -7.68
N HIS A 71 20.90 -11.06 -8.88
CA HIS A 71 21.77 -12.04 -9.54
C HIS A 71 23.16 -11.44 -9.82
N ARG A 72 23.22 -10.23 -10.37
CA ARG A 72 24.47 -9.51 -10.61
C ARG A 72 25.21 -9.23 -9.29
N LEU A 73 24.51 -8.79 -8.25
CA LEU A 73 25.12 -8.55 -6.94
C LEU A 73 25.77 -9.82 -6.38
N LEU A 74 25.08 -10.97 -6.43
CA LEU A 74 25.64 -12.25 -5.99
C LEU A 74 26.87 -12.64 -6.81
N LYS A 75 26.82 -12.50 -8.14
CA LYS A 75 27.98 -12.74 -9.02
C LYS A 75 29.16 -11.87 -8.63
N ASP A 76 28.97 -10.58 -8.43
CA ASP A 76 30.03 -9.65 -8.05
C ASP A 76 30.62 -10.02 -6.66
N GLN A 77 29.76 -10.47 -5.71
CA GLN A 77 30.25 -10.90 -4.41
C GLN A 77 30.96 -12.26 -4.44
N ILE A 78 30.58 -13.19 -5.31
CA ILE A 78 31.31 -14.45 -5.54
C ILE A 78 32.76 -14.14 -5.95
N VAL A 79 32.96 -13.22 -6.90
CA VAL A 79 34.29 -12.79 -7.32
C VAL A 79 35.03 -12.08 -6.18
N ALA A 80 34.39 -11.15 -5.49
CA ALA A 80 34.99 -10.37 -4.42
C ALA A 80 35.40 -11.20 -3.19
N LEU A 81 34.75 -12.34 -2.97
CA LEU A 81 35.02 -13.28 -1.87
C LEU A 81 35.93 -14.45 -2.31
N ASN A 82 36.41 -14.48 -3.56
CA ASN A 82 37.22 -15.57 -4.17
C ASN A 82 36.48 -16.94 -4.08
N LEU A 83 35.16 -16.94 -4.37
CA LEU A 83 34.29 -18.12 -4.33
C LEU A 83 33.98 -18.67 -5.75
N THR A 84 34.77 -18.33 -6.75
CA THR A 84 34.53 -18.74 -8.15
C THR A 84 34.65 -20.25 -8.37
N ASP A 85 35.43 -20.93 -7.54
CA ASP A 85 35.58 -22.38 -7.59
C ASP A 85 34.48 -23.11 -6.85
N GLU A 86 33.76 -22.39 -5.94
CA GLU A 86 32.68 -22.91 -5.14
C GLU A 86 31.29 -22.72 -5.80
N PHE A 87 31.15 -21.74 -6.70
CA PHE A 87 29.87 -21.40 -7.30
C PHE A 87 29.95 -21.23 -8.83
N GLU A 88 29.09 -21.97 -9.53
CA GLU A 88 28.82 -21.80 -10.96
C GLU A 88 27.67 -20.81 -11.16
N VAL A 89 27.90 -19.71 -11.88
CA VAL A 89 26.90 -18.67 -12.16
C VAL A 89 26.26 -18.93 -13.51
N LEU A 90 25.00 -19.39 -13.52
CA LEU A 90 24.18 -19.60 -14.70
C LEU A 90 23.19 -18.43 -14.89
N ASP A 91 22.56 -18.37 -16.05
CA ASP A 91 21.62 -17.27 -16.38
C ASP A 91 20.37 -17.20 -15.50
N THR A 92 19.92 -18.33 -14.96
CA THR A 92 18.67 -18.46 -14.21
C THR A 92 18.83 -18.89 -12.77
N GLU A 93 20.02 -19.35 -12.40
CA GLU A 93 20.34 -19.83 -11.06
C GLU A 93 21.86 -19.73 -10.79
N ILE A 94 22.25 -19.84 -9.52
CA ILE A 94 23.66 -20.00 -9.12
C ILE A 94 23.76 -21.32 -8.37
N ARG A 95 24.69 -22.19 -8.77
CA ARG A 95 24.88 -23.53 -8.18
C ARG A 95 26.16 -23.59 -7.37
N GLY A 96 26.10 -24.10 -6.16
CA GLY A 96 27.26 -24.42 -5.36
C GLY A 96 27.78 -25.85 -5.63
N ALA A 97 29.09 -26.03 -5.62
CA ALA A 97 29.75 -27.35 -5.78
C ALA A 97 29.29 -28.36 -4.73
N ASN A 98 28.88 -27.90 -3.54
CA ASN A 98 28.34 -28.72 -2.45
C ASN A 98 26.84 -29.06 -2.59
N GLY A 99 26.18 -28.65 -3.68
CA GLY A 99 24.74 -28.84 -3.92
C GLY A 99 23.86 -27.66 -3.48
N SER A 100 24.44 -26.56 -3.02
CA SER A 100 23.73 -25.32 -2.78
C SER A 100 23.15 -24.74 -4.06
N ALA A 101 21.98 -24.03 -3.96
CA ALA A 101 21.36 -23.39 -5.11
C ALA A 101 20.72 -22.07 -4.74
N PHE A 102 20.97 -21.02 -5.55
CA PHE A 102 20.23 -19.76 -5.51
C PHE A 102 19.25 -19.72 -6.67
N LEU A 103 17.98 -19.58 -6.35
CA LEU A 103 16.86 -19.51 -7.28
C LEU A 103 16.33 -18.09 -7.32
N PHE A 104 15.83 -17.62 -8.47
CA PHE A 104 15.35 -16.26 -8.65
C PHE A 104 13.89 -16.21 -9.12
N SER A 105 13.03 -15.45 -8.44
CA SER A 105 11.60 -15.40 -8.76
C SER A 105 10.93 -14.08 -8.42
N GLY A 106 9.91 -13.72 -9.23
CA GLY A 106 8.94 -12.69 -8.85
C GLY A 106 7.78 -13.30 -8.08
N LEU A 107 7.22 -12.60 -7.10
CA LEU A 107 6.10 -13.10 -6.30
C LEU A 107 4.75 -12.87 -6.97
N GLN A 108 4.57 -11.74 -7.68
CA GLN A 108 3.30 -11.34 -8.30
C GLN A 108 2.86 -12.25 -9.47
N SER A 109 3.81 -12.79 -10.24
CA SER A 109 3.53 -13.57 -11.45
C SER A 109 3.19 -15.03 -11.20
N HIS A 110 3.23 -15.47 -9.95
CA HIS A 110 2.99 -16.86 -9.61
C HIS A 110 1.56 -17.13 -9.18
N THR A 111 0.90 -18.03 -9.89
CA THR A 111 -0.27 -18.75 -9.36
C THR A 111 0.14 -19.49 -8.08
N VAL A 112 -0.82 -19.77 -7.20
CA VAL A 112 -0.60 -20.56 -5.96
C VAL A 112 0.21 -21.84 -6.24
N ASP A 113 0.08 -22.42 -7.44
CA ASP A 113 0.78 -23.65 -7.83
C ASP A 113 2.28 -23.46 -8.13
N SER A 114 2.71 -22.31 -8.62
CA SER A 114 4.13 -22.04 -8.86
C SER A 114 4.89 -21.66 -7.58
N ILE A 115 4.22 -21.03 -6.60
CA ILE A 115 4.81 -20.77 -5.28
C ILE A 115 5.02 -22.07 -4.49
N LYS A 116 4.16 -23.08 -4.69
CA LYS A 116 4.36 -24.42 -4.11
C LYS A 116 5.66 -25.11 -4.56
N SER A 117 6.22 -24.71 -5.72
CA SER A 117 7.52 -25.22 -6.18
C SER A 117 8.71 -24.82 -5.30
N PHE A 118 8.51 -23.81 -4.41
CA PHE A 118 9.52 -23.37 -3.44
C PHE A 118 9.46 -24.12 -2.09
N GLU A 119 8.66 -25.17 -2.02
CA GLU A 119 8.72 -26.11 -0.90
C GLU A 119 10.13 -26.70 -0.75
N GLY A 120 10.64 -26.74 0.47
CA GLY A 120 12.00 -27.24 0.74
C GLY A 120 13.12 -26.19 0.63
N VAL A 121 12.79 -24.92 0.47
CA VAL A 121 13.74 -23.79 0.56
C VAL A 121 14.17 -23.58 2.01
N ASP A 122 15.49 -23.39 2.22
CA ASP A 122 16.10 -23.15 3.53
C ASP A 122 16.08 -21.66 3.89
N ARG A 123 16.36 -20.81 2.92
CA ARG A 123 16.42 -19.35 3.11
C ARG A 123 15.67 -18.67 1.98
N VAL A 124 14.89 -17.65 2.32
CA VAL A 124 14.27 -16.73 1.37
C VAL A 124 14.87 -15.36 1.58
N TRP A 125 15.34 -14.73 0.54
CA TRP A 125 15.72 -13.33 0.55
C TRP A 125 14.78 -12.51 -0.30
N ILE A 126 13.99 -11.65 0.35
CA ILE A 126 13.13 -10.67 -0.29
C ILE A 126 13.90 -9.35 -0.39
N GLU A 127 14.22 -8.95 -1.60
CA GLU A 127 14.91 -7.69 -1.88
C GLU A 127 13.91 -6.65 -2.40
N GLU A 128 14.08 -5.38 -2.01
CA GLU A 128 13.08 -4.32 -2.20
C GLU A 128 11.70 -4.69 -1.59
N GLY A 129 11.73 -5.21 -0.37
CA GLY A 129 10.55 -5.75 0.30
C GLY A 129 9.42 -4.75 0.53
N HIS A 130 9.64 -3.42 0.39
CA HIS A 130 8.58 -2.41 0.50
C HIS A 130 7.44 -2.63 -0.51
N GLY A 131 7.76 -3.13 -1.71
CA GLY A 131 6.77 -3.35 -2.76
C GLY A 131 5.98 -4.66 -2.66
N VAL A 132 6.25 -5.52 -1.66
CA VAL A 132 5.59 -6.83 -1.56
C VAL A 132 4.17 -6.68 -1.04
N SER A 133 3.21 -7.15 -1.84
CA SER A 133 1.78 -7.07 -1.53
C SER A 133 1.37 -8.03 -0.40
N ARG A 134 0.26 -7.71 0.27
CA ARG A 134 -0.37 -8.59 1.27
C ARG A 134 -0.60 -9.99 0.73
N LYS A 135 -1.13 -10.10 -0.48
CA LYS A 135 -1.40 -11.39 -1.15
C LYS A 135 -0.13 -12.22 -1.33
N SER A 136 0.96 -11.57 -1.73
CA SER A 136 2.27 -12.23 -1.88
C SER A 136 2.80 -12.74 -0.55
N TRP A 137 2.72 -11.95 0.52
CA TRP A 137 3.09 -12.37 1.88
C TRP A 137 2.24 -13.52 2.39
N ASP A 138 0.92 -13.43 2.26
CA ASP A 138 -0.02 -14.44 2.76
C ASP A 138 0.11 -15.78 2.00
N THR A 139 0.70 -15.76 0.79
CA THR A 139 1.03 -16.97 0.04
C THR A 139 2.43 -17.51 0.36
N LEU A 140 3.43 -16.62 0.43
CA LEU A 140 4.83 -17.01 0.63
C LEU A 140 5.08 -17.60 2.03
N ILE A 141 4.63 -16.93 3.07
CA ILE A 141 4.93 -17.32 4.46
C ILE A 141 4.51 -18.77 4.76
N PRO A 142 3.28 -19.23 4.43
CA PRO A 142 2.88 -20.62 4.65
C PRO A 142 3.61 -21.61 3.76
N THR A 143 4.15 -21.18 2.61
CA THR A 143 4.90 -22.06 1.68
C THR A 143 6.30 -22.37 2.22
N ILE A 144 6.93 -21.43 2.92
CA ILE A 144 8.26 -21.61 3.48
C ILE A 144 8.14 -22.29 4.85
N ARG A 145 8.09 -23.62 4.85
CA ARG A 145 7.72 -24.45 6.01
C ARG A 145 8.76 -25.50 6.39
N LYS A 146 9.92 -25.52 5.74
CA LYS A 146 11.02 -26.41 6.14
C LYS A 146 11.45 -26.07 7.57
N PRO A 147 11.71 -27.04 8.45
CA PRO A 147 12.26 -26.78 9.78
C PRO A 147 13.51 -25.89 9.71
N SER A 148 13.61 -24.90 10.58
CA SER A 148 14.70 -23.92 10.62
C SER A 148 14.84 -23.04 9.37
N SER A 149 13.82 -22.99 8.49
CA SER A 149 13.83 -22.06 7.36
C SER A 149 13.66 -20.61 7.84
N GLU A 150 14.30 -19.69 7.11
CA GLU A 150 14.31 -18.27 7.45
C GLU A 150 13.86 -17.41 6.28
N ILE A 151 13.23 -16.27 6.58
CA ILE A 151 12.83 -15.24 5.62
C ILE A 151 13.59 -13.96 5.95
N TRP A 152 14.42 -13.52 5.04
CA TRP A 152 15.25 -12.33 5.15
C TRP A 152 14.68 -11.24 4.24
N VAL A 153 14.56 -10.04 4.74
CA VAL A 153 13.94 -8.92 4.01
C VAL A 153 14.88 -7.73 4.05
N THR A 154 15.19 -7.19 2.87
CA THR A 154 15.91 -5.93 2.74
C THR A 154 14.99 -4.90 2.10
N LEU A 155 14.86 -3.72 2.70
CA LEU A 155 14.02 -2.66 2.16
C LEU A 155 14.52 -1.26 2.55
N ASN A 156 14.22 -0.31 1.68
CA ASN A 156 14.07 1.09 2.05
C ASN A 156 12.55 1.29 2.20
N PRO A 157 12.03 1.61 3.40
CA PRO A 157 10.60 1.83 3.58
C PRO A 157 10.07 2.89 2.61
N ASP A 158 8.94 2.63 1.93
CA ASP A 158 8.28 3.64 1.10
C ASP A 158 7.17 4.33 1.89
N MET A 159 6.13 3.59 2.26
CA MET A 159 5.04 4.11 3.07
C MET A 159 4.96 3.35 4.40
N ASP A 160 4.57 4.05 5.47
CA ASP A 160 4.31 3.42 6.78
C ASP A 160 3.13 2.42 6.74
N THR A 161 2.27 2.54 5.75
CA THR A 161 1.10 1.69 5.52
C THR A 161 1.38 0.48 4.61
N ASP A 162 2.60 0.32 4.09
CA ASP A 162 2.97 -0.85 3.31
C ASP A 162 2.88 -2.14 4.14
N ASP A 163 2.39 -3.22 3.53
CA ASP A 163 2.19 -4.50 4.24
C ASP A 163 3.46 -5.01 4.91
N THR A 164 4.60 -4.87 4.24
CA THR A 164 5.90 -5.25 4.80
C THR A 164 6.26 -4.40 6.02
N TYR A 165 6.03 -3.08 5.94
CA TYR A 165 6.29 -2.17 7.05
C TYR A 165 5.40 -2.50 8.24
N GLN A 166 4.10 -2.65 8.02
CA GLN A 166 3.14 -2.97 9.07
C GLN A 166 3.43 -4.33 9.72
N ARG A 167 3.76 -5.34 8.92
CA ARG A 167 3.97 -6.72 9.40
C ARG A 167 5.27 -6.88 10.21
N PHE A 168 6.35 -6.25 9.78
CA PHE A 168 7.69 -6.55 10.30
C PHE A 168 8.35 -5.40 11.04
N ILE A 169 7.94 -4.13 10.80
CA ILE A 169 8.58 -2.96 11.40
C ILE A 169 7.67 -2.33 12.46
N ALA A 170 6.40 -2.07 12.13
CA ALA A 170 5.45 -1.46 13.07
C ALA A 170 5.01 -2.45 14.17
N ALA A 171 4.82 -3.72 13.82
CA ALA A 171 4.39 -4.77 14.74
C ALA A 171 5.22 -6.06 14.57
N PRO A 172 6.53 -6.05 14.89
CA PRO A 172 7.39 -7.21 14.73
C PRO A 172 6.98 -8.34 15.68
N SER A 173 6.98 -9.57 15.17
CA SER A 173 6.80 -10.78 16.00
C SER A 173 8.05 -11.07 16.84
N SER A 174 7.92 -11.87 17.90
CA SER A 174 9.02 -12.20 18.83
C SER A 174 10.18 -12.98 18.18
N ASP A 175 9.93 -13.63 17.06
CA ASP A 175 10.90 -14.39 16.26
C ASP A 175 11.52 -13.54 15.12
N THR A 176 11.26 -12.24 15.11
CA THR A 176 11.81 -11.27 14.16
C THR A 176 13.05 -10.60 14.74
N TRP A 177 14.17 -10.69 14.03
CA TRP A 177 15.29 -9.80 14.22
C TRP A 177 15.13 -8.60 13.29
N LEU A 178 15.00 -7.40 13.88
CA LEU A 178 14.82 -6.14 13.19
C LEU A 178 16.08 -5.29 13.29
N CYS A 179 16.59 -4.81 12.16
CA CYS A 179 17.81 -4.01 12.09
C CYS A 179 17.61 -2.76 11.25
N GLU A 180 17.60 -1.61 11.89
CA GLU A 180 17.74 -0.34 11.20
C GLU A 180 19.20 -0.09 10.86
N ILE A 181 19.51 0.06 9.57
CA ILE A 181 20.88 0.27 9.08
C ILE A 181 20.92 1.32 7.97
N ASN A 182 21.70 2.36 8.18
CA ASN A 182 21.79 3.54 7.33
C ASN A 182 23.22 3.76 6.84
N TRP A 183 23.45 4.79 6.05
CA TRP A 183 24.74 5.16 5.49
C TRP A 183 25.85 5.32 6.56
N ARG A 184 25.51 5.79 7.78
CA ARG A 184 26.48 5.94 8.90
C ARG A 184 27.03 4.62 9.41
N ASP A 185 26.26 3.55 9.24
CA ASP A 185 26.60 2.22 9.71
C ASP A 185 27.46 1.45 8.70
N ASN A 186 27.60 2.01 7.47
CA ASN A 186 28.39 1.44 6.40
C ASN A 186 29.84 1.97 6.43
N PRO A 187 30.83 1.18 6.86
CA PRO A 187 32.22 1.64 6.94
C PRO A 187 32.85 1.90 5.55
N TRP A 188 32.21 1.43 4.48
CA TRP A 188 32.65 1.63 3.09
C TRP A 188 31.74 2.60 2.33
N PHE A 189 31.03 3.48 3.03
CA PHE A 189 30.13 4.42 2.36
C PHE A 189 30.92 5.29 1.37
N PRO A 190 30.62 5.25 0.06
CA PRO A 190 31.43 5.91 -0.95
C PRO A 190 31.37 7.42 -0.81
N GLU A 191 32.53 8.09 -0.96
CA GLU A 191 32.60 9.55 -0.87
C GLU A 191 31.70 10.24 -1.91
N VAL A 192 31.58 9.69 -3.12
CA VAL A 192 30.66 10.22 -4.14
C VAL A 192 29.22 10.25 -3.63
N LEU A 193 28.75 9.18 -2.98
CA LEU A 193 27.41 9.16 -2.38
C LEU A 193 27.30 10.11 -1.18
N ASN A 194 28.36 10.31 -0.42
CA ASN A 194 28.38 11.26 0.68
C ASN A 194 28.21 12.71 0.18
N GLN A 195 28.85 13.06 -0.92
CA GLN A 195 28.68 14.39 -1.55
C GLN A 195 27.25 14.59 -2.05
N GLU A 196 26.63 13.58 -2.68
CA GLU A 196 25.23 13.66 -3.08
C GLU A 196 24.29 13.77 -1.87
N ARG A 197 24.58 13.04 -0.79
CA ARG A 197 23.82 13.14 0.46
C ARG A 197 23.91 14.54 1.06
N LEU A 198 25.11 15.12 1.15
CA LEU A 198 25.32 16.47 1.69
C LEU A 198 24.62 17.54 0.82
N LYS A 199 24.59 17.33 -0.49
CA LYS A 199 23.85 18.21 -1.40
C LYS A 199 22.33 18.05 -1.15
N ALA A 200 21.83 16.84 -1.07
CA ALA A 200 20.43 16.55 -0.78
C ALA A 200 19.99 17.16 0.57
N GLU A 201 20.82 17.09 1.61
CA GLU A 201 20.55 17.67 2.93
C GLU A 201 20.32 19.20 2.88
N ARG A 202 20.95 19.88 1.92
CA ARG A 202 20.83 21.34 1.76
C ARG A 202 19.71 21.76 0.81
N THR A 203 19.32 20.91 -0.12
CA THR A 203 18.44 21.28 -1.25
C THR A 203 17.08 20.64 -1.20
N LEU A 204 16.94 19.49 -0.54
CA LEU A 204 15.66 18.79 -0.45
C LEU A 204 14.86 19.22 0.79
N PRO A 205 13.53 19.15 0.73
CA PRO A 205 12.70 19.18 1.93
C PRO A 205 13.19 18.11 2.93
N ARG A 206 13.09 18.42 4.22
CA ARG A 206 13.60 17.53 5.28
C ARG A 206 13.00 16.12 5.21
N GLU A 207 11.70 16.02 4.92
CA GLU A 207 11.01 14.71 4.81
C GLU A 207 11.56 13.87 3.65
N ASP A 208 11.85 14.47 2.50
CA ASP A 208 12.43 13.78 1.34
C ASP A 208 13.87 13.33 1.64
N TYR A 209 14.67 14.16 2.33
CA TYR A 209 16.01 13.79 2.78
C TYR A 209 15.96 12.60 3.75
N GLU A 210 15.10 12.68 4.78
CA GLU A 210 14.95 11.64 5.79
C GLU A 210 14.44 10.32 5.16
N HIS A 211 13.56 10.40 4.17
CA HIS A 211 13.11 9.23 3.42
C HIS A 211 14.27 8.56 2.66
N ILE A 212 15.02 9.32 1.87
CA ILE A 212 16.07 8.77 1.01
C ILE A 212 17.26 8.24 1.83
N TRP A 213 17.73 9.01 2.80
CA TRP A 213 19.01 8.76 3.47
C TRP A 213 18.88 8.15 4.86
N GLU A 214 17.77 8.40 5.56
CA GLU A 214 17.51 7.85 6.89
C GLU A 214 16.50 6.69 6.88
N GLY A 215 15.88 6.40 5.74
CA GLY A 215 14.93 5.30 5.60
C GLY A 215 13.62 5.50 6.35
N LYS A 216 13.22 6.75 6.57
CA LYS A 216 11.90 7.03 7.13
C LYS A 216 10.82 6.86 6.09
N PRO A 217 9.71 6.22 6.42
CA PRO A 217 8.61 6.09 5.48
C PRO A 217 8.01 7.46 5.14
N ARG A 218 7.54 7.60 3.91
CA ARG A 218 6.77 8.76 3.48
C ARG A 218 5.35 8.70 4.04
N ARG A 219 4.77 9.87 4.27
CA ARG A 219 3.34 9.99 4.62
C ARG A 219 2.43 9.95 3.41
N VAL A 220 2.95 10.38 2.25
CA VAL A 220 2.21 10.50 1.00
C VAL A 220 3.06 9.96 -0.14
N ALA A 221 2.45 9.21 -1.06
CA ALA A 221 3.15 8.62 -2.20
C ALA A 221 3.78 9.69 -3.10
N GLU A 222 4.87 9.32 -3.76
CA GLU A 222 5.51 10.21 -4.73
C GLU A 222 4.57 10.48 -5.91
N GLY A 223 4.45 11.76 -6.30
CA GLY A 223 3.53 12.16 -7.37
C GLY A 223 2.04 12.14 -6.99
N ALA A 224 1.71 11.99 -5.70
CA ALA A 224 0.32 12.00 -5.25
C ALA A 224 -0.40 13.29 -5.61
N ILE A 225 -1.63 13.15 -6.10
CA ILE A 225 -2.47 14.26 -6.58
C ILE A 225 -2.86 15.20 -5.42
N TYR A 226 -3.10 14.64 -4.23
CA TYR A 226 -3.55 15.39 -3.05
C TYR A 226 -2.45 15.58 -1.99
N ARG A 227 -1.15 15.62 -2.39
CA ARG A 227 -0.03 15.70 -1.44
C ARG A 227 -0.19 16.85 -0.44
N HIS A 228 -0.41 18.06 -0.92
CA HIS A 228 -0.51 19.26 -0.05
C HIS A 228 -1.75 19.22 0.84
N GLU A 229 -2.86 18.73 0.31
CA GLU A 229 -4.12 18.60 1.04
C GLU A 229 -4.00 17.56 2.18
N ILE A 230 -3.30 16.45 1.95
CA ILE A 230 -3.02 15.42 2.95
C ILE A 230 -2.02 15.96 4.01
N GLU A 231 -0.95 16.62 3.60
CA GLU A 231 -0.01 17.24 4.54
C GLU A 231 -0.75 18.23 5.47
N ALA A 232 -1.63 19.07 4.90
CA ALA A 232 -2.49 19.98 5.67
C ALA A 232 -3.51 19.24 6.56
N LEU A 233 -4.06 18.11 6.12
CA LEU A 233 -4.95 17.28 6.94
C LEU A 233 -4.30 16.84 8.25
N PHE A 234 -3.02 16.45 8.19
CA PHE A 234 -2.26 16.04 9.38
C PHE A 234 -1.82 17.24 10.23
N SER A 235 -1.31 18.30 9.62
CA SER A 235 -0.84 19.49 10.36
C SER A 235 -1.97 20.19 11.10
N ASP A 236 -3.15 20.25 10.51
CA ASP A 236 -4.35 20.89 11.08
C ASP A 236 -5.13 19.95 12.02
N GLN A 237 -4.65 18.73 12.24
CA GLN A 237 -5.30 17.70 13.09
C GLN A 237 -6.75 17.41 12.68
N ARG A 238 -7.04 17.41 11.36
CA ARG A 238 -8.38 17.11 10.81
C ARG A 238 -8.64 15.61 10.60
N LEU A 239 -7.62 14.76 10.76
CA LEU A 239 -7.74 13.31 10.91
C LEU A 239 -7.82 12.98 12.40
N ARG A 240 -9.02 12.67 12.89
CA ARG A 240 -9.32 12.46 14.31
C ARG A 240 -10.63 11.69 14.47
N ASP A 241 -11.06 11.44 15.70
CA ASP A 241 -12.41 10.93 15.96
C ASP A 241 -13.45 11.96 15.49
N VAL A 242 -14.36 11.51 14.61
CA VAL A 242 -15.44 12.34 14.06
C VAL A 242 -16.77 11.65 14.40
N PRO A 243 -17.38 11.96 15.56
CA PRO A 243 -18.62 11.32 15.98
C PRO A 243 -19.78 11.70 15.08
N TYR A 244 -20.72 10.75 14.90
CA TYR A 244 -22.00 11.01 14.25
C TYR A 244 -22.81 12.05 15.02
N ASP A 245 -23.31 13.06 14.33
CA ASP A 245 -24.21 14.08 14.86
C ASP A 245 -25.67 13.73 14.47
N PRO A 246 -26.53 13.33 15.42
CA PRO A 246 -27.92 12.98 15.12
C PRO A 246 -28.75 14.14 14.56
N ALA A 247 -28.35 15.39 14.77
CA ALA A 247 -29.03 16.56 14.25
C ALA A 247 -28.84 16.74 12.73
N LEU A 248 -27.80 16.12 12.15
CA LEU A 248 -27.47 16.23 10.73
C LEU A 248 -27.76 14.90 10.01
N PRO A 249 -28.33 14.93 8.79
CA PRO A 249 -28.45 13.71 7.97
C PRO A 249 -27.08 13.24 7.49
N VAL A 250 -26.95 11.92 7.33
CA VAL A 250 -25.77 11.31 6.70
C VAL A 250 -26.07 11.11 5.22
N HIS A 251 -25.32 11.80 4.39
CA HIS A 251 -25.35 11.63 2.94
C HIS A 251 -24.31 10.60 2.53
N THR A 252 -24.59 9.86 1.46
CA THR A 252 -23.62 8.92 0.89
C THR A 252 -23.16 9.39 -0.48
N VAL A 253 -21.90 9.14 -0.80
CA VAL A 253 -21.33 9.41 -2.12
C VAL A 253 -20.68 8.13 -2.62
N TRP A 254 -21.12 7.68 -3.77
CA TRP A 254 -20.80 6.38 -4.33
C TRP A 254 -19.83 6.50 -5.50
N ASP A 255 -18.88 5.58 -5.59
CA ASP A 255 -18.21 5.21 -6.83
C ASP A 255 -18.64 3.79 -7.19
N LEU A 256 -19.21 3.61 -8.40
CA LEU A 256 -19.86 2.36 -8.79
C LEU A 256 -18.85 1.42 -9.48
N GLY A 257 -18.69 0.22 -8.95
CA GLY A 257 -17.87 -0.85 -9.52
C GLY A 257 -18.47 -2.23 -9.28
N TRP A 258 -18.12 -3.21 -10.09
CA TRP A 258 -18.48 -4.61 -9.87
C TRP A 258 -17.24 -5.49 -9.65
N ASN A 259 -16.39 -5.64 -10.69
CA ASN A 259 -15.12 -6.36 -10.57
C ASN A 259 -14.08 -5.56 -9.80
N ASP A 260 -14.11 -4.25 -10.01
CA ASP A 260 -13.38 -3.27 -9.24
C ASP A 260 -14.14 -2.93 -7.96
N ALA A 261 -13.49 -2.28 -7.01
CA ALA A 261 -14.13 -1.94 -5.75
C ALA A 261 -15.27 -0.92 -5.95
N MET A 262 -16.45 -1.21 -5.39
CA MET A 262 -17.47 -0.20 -5.15
C MET A 262 -17.17 0.48 -3.82
N THR A 263 -17.19 1.82 -3.81
CA THR A 263 -16.87 2.59 -2.61
C THR A 263 -17.99 3.56 -2.24
N ILE A 264 -18.20 3.74 -0.93
CA ILE A 264 -19.25 4.61 -0.38
C ILE A 264 -18.67 5.47 0.73
N ILE A 265 -18.63 6.78 0.54
CA ILE A 265 -18.29 7.74 1.57
C ILE A 265 -19.56 8.14 2.31
N MET A 266 -19.55 8.11 3.63
CA MET A 266 -20.62 8.61 4.48
C MET A 266 -20.21 9.93 5.11
N ALA A 267 -20.94 11.01 4.76
CA ALA A 267 -20.58 12.34 5.16
C ALA A 267 -21.78 13.11 5.74
N GLN A 268 -21.48 13.98 6.71
CA GLN A 268 -22.40 14.98 7.24
C GLN A 268 -21.90 16.38 6.87
N ARG A 269 -22.78 17.23 6.37
CA ARG A 269 -22.48 18.63 6.07
C ARG A 269 -22.81 19.51 7.27
N GLY A 270 -21.80 20.01 7.96
CA GLY A 270 -21.94 21.09 8.94
C GLY A 270 -22.03 22.48 8.27
N PRO A 271 -22.21 23.55 9.04
CA PRO A 271 -22.26 24.90 8.49
C PRO A 271 -20.99 25.33 7.75
N MET A 272 -19.82 24.94 8.25
CA MET A 272 -18.51 25.32 7.71
C MET A 272 -17.63 24.12 7.40
N ASP A 273 -18.02 22.92 7.80
CA ASP A 273 -17.24 21.69 7.73
C ASP A 273 -17.98 20.58 6.99
N VAL A 274 -17.20 19.59 6.55
CA VAL A 274 -17.67 18.32 6.01
C VAL A 274 -17.07 17.21 6.84
N ARG A 275 -17.91 16.39 7.47
CA ARG A 275 -17.50 15.33 8.38
C ARG A 275 -17.63 13.99 7.69
N ILE A 276 -16.51 13.39 7.32
CA ILE A 276 -16.47 12.04 6.78
C ILE A 276 -16.41 11.07 7.95
N ILE A 277 -17.56 10.48 8.28
CA ILE A 277 -17.78 9.70 9.51
C ILE A 277 -17.64 8.20 9.33
N ASP A 278 -17.70 7.71 8.09
CA ASP A 278 -17.59 6.29 7.79
C ASP A 278 -17.27 6.08 6.30
N TYR A 279 -16.84 4.87 5.95
CA TYR A 279 -16.48 4.47 4.60
C TYR A 279 -16.70 2.98 4.38
N ILE A 280 -17.16 2.59 3.20
CA ILE A 280 -17.29 1.20 2.76
C ILE A 280 -16.53 1.04 1.45
N GLU A 281 -15.79 -0.06 1.33
CA GLU A 281 -15.13 -0.51 0.11
C GLU A 281 -15.20 -2.03 0.05
N ASP A 282 -15.77 -2.58 -1.02
CA ASP A 282 -15.77 -4.03 -1.28
C ASP A 282 -15.92 -4.26 -2.80
N SER A 283 -15.66 -5.46 -3.28
CA SER A 283 -15.83 -5.87 -4.67
C SER A 283 -16.65 -7.14 -4.78
N ASN A 284 -17.23 -7.39 -5.97
CA ASN A 284 -18.02 -8.58 -6.23
C ASN A 284 -19.22 -8.75 -5.27
N ARG A 285 -19.85 -7.62 -4.88
CA ARG A 285 -21.04 -7.57 -4.04
C ARG A 285 -22.21 -6.94 -4.80
N THR A 286 -23.42 -7.41 -4.51
CA THR A 286 -24.64 -6.84 -5.08
C THR A 286 -25.02 -5.52 -4.42
N LEU A 287 -25.82 -4.72 -5.11
CA LEU A 287 -26.30 -3.45 -4.58
C LEU A 287 -27.09 -3.62 -3.27
N ASP A 288 -27.90 -4.69 -3.16
CA ASP A 288 -28.64 -5.06 -1.93
C ASP A 288 -27.69 -5.28 -0.74
N TRP A 289 -26.53 -5.88 -0.98
CA TRP A 289 -25.55 -6.10 0.07
C TRP A 289 -25.03 -4.76 0.63
N TYR A 290 -24.71 -3.79 -0.26
CA TYR A 290 -24.25 -2.48 0.18
C TYR A 290 -25.32 -1.71 0.94
N VAL A 291 -26.57 -1.69 0.43
CA VAL A 291 -27.69 -1.08 1.13
C VAL A 291 -27.90 -1.74 2.50
N GLY A 292 -27.83 -3.07 2.57
CA GLY A 292 -27.89 -3.79 3.85
C GLY A 292 -26.75 -3.45 4.81
N GLN A 293 -25.54 -3.11 4.29
CA GLN A 293 -24.47 -2.60 5.17
C GLN A 293 -24.78 -1.20 5.68
N LEU A 294 -25.38 -0.33 4.87
CA LEU A 294 -25.81 0.99 5.32
C LEU A 294 -26.89 0.87 6.41
N GLU A 295 -27.92 0.04 6.22
CA GLU A 295 -29.03 -0.16 7.16
C GLU A 295 -28.61 -0.67 8.55
N LYS A 296 -27.46 -1.37 8.66
CA LYS A 296 -26.90 -1.78 9.95
C LYS A 296 -26.38 -0.61 10.80
N ARG A 297 -26.24 0.57 10.22
CA ARG A 297 -25.72 1.75 10.90
C ARG A 297 -26.85 2.60 11.47
N PRO A 298 -26.74 3.08 12.70
CA PRO A 298 -27.79 3.86 13.36
C PRO A 298 -27.81 5.31 12.88
N TYR A 299 -27.72 5.53 11.55
CA TYR A 299 -27.63 6.87 10.97
C TYR A 299 -29.00 7.34 10.45
N ARG A 300 -29.26 8.63 10.59
CA ARG A 300 -30.35 9.30 9.88
C ARG A 300 -29.91 9.60 8.45
N TRP A 301 -30.42 8.81 7.50
CA TRP A 301 -29.99 8.90 6.11
C TRP A 301 -30.52 10.15 5.40
N GLY A 302 -29.65 10.78 4.61
CA GLY A 302 -29.93 11.89 3.72
C GLY A 302 -30.12 11.44 2.28
N THR A 303 -29.32 11.99 1.37
CA THR A 303 -29.35 11.71 -0.07
C THR A 303 -28.15 10.85 -0.45
N ASP A 304 -28.36 9.85 -1.31
CA ASP A 304 -27.32 9.05 -1.94
C ASP A 304 -26.93 9.73 -3.25
N PHE A 305 -25.70 10.22 -3.32
CA PHE A 305 -25.13 10.80 -4.52
C PHE A 305 -24.39 9.73 -5.30
N ILE A 306 -24.83 9.46 -6.54
CA ILE A 306 -24.20 8.49 -7.43
C ILE A 306 -23.65 9.19 -8.68
N PRO A 307 -22.59 8.65 -9.31
CA PRO A 307 -22.07 9.21 -10.54
C PRO A 307 -23.05 9.10 -11.70
N HIS A 308 -22.79 9.81 -12.78
CA HIS A 308 -23.68 9.92 -13.96
C HIS A 308 -23.98 8.59 -14.64
N ASP A 309 -23.06 7.64 -14.61
CA ASP A 309 -23.20 6.29 -15.15
C ASP A 309 -24.21 5.44 -14.36
N GLY A 310 -24.56 5.84 -13.13
CA GLY A 310 -25.65 5.26 -12.35
C GLY A 310 -27.04 5.36 -13.03
N ARG A 311 -27.19 6.16 -14.09
CA ARG A 311 -28.37 6.18 -14.97
C ARG A 311 -28.33 5.15 -16.09
N THR A 312 -27.20 4.54 -16.33
CA THR A 312 -27.05 3.54 -17.39
C THR A 312 -27.82 2.28 -17.01
N ARG A 313 -28.70 1.83 -17.90
CA ARG A 313 -29.48 0.61 -17.66
C ARG A 313 -28.62 -0.63 -17.87
N ASN A 314 -28.68 -1.52 -16.89
CA ASN A 314 -28.05 -2.83 -17.02
C ASN A 314 -28.83 -3.69 -18.03
N PHE A 315 -28.11 -4.27 -19.00
CA PHE A 315 -28.72 -5.07 -20.06
C PHE A 315 -29.50 -6.30 -19.53
N GLN A 316 -29.07 -6.89 -18.44
CA GLN A 316 -29.70 -8.10 -17.87
C GLN A 316 -30.97 -7.77 -17.08
N THR A 317 -30.97 -6.69 -16.31
CA THR A 317 -32.08 -6.31 -15.41
C THR A 317 -33.03 -5.29 -16.04
N GLY A 318 -32.58 -4.57 -17.08
CA GLY A 318 -33.31 -3.46 -17.69
C GLY A 318 -33.41 -2.21 -16.80
N LYS A 319 -32.84 -2.24 -15.57
CA LYS A 319 -32.91 -1.15 -14.61
C LYS A 319 -31.55 -0.47 -14.42
N SER A 320 -31.58 0.81 -14.09
CA SER A 320 -30.40 1.57 -13.69
C SER A 320 -30.14 1.45 -12.18
N THR A 321 -28.94 1.82 -11.74
CA THR A 321 -28.60 1.90 -10.30
C THR A 321 -29.49 2.92 -9.59
N GLU A 322 -29.80 4.05 -10.24
CA GLU A 322 -30.72 5.06 -9.73
C GLU A 322 -32.11 4.46 -9.46
N GLU A 323 -32.67 3.70 -10.43
CA GLU A 323 -33.97 3.03 -10.31
C GLU A 323 -33.96 1.99 -9.20
N LEU A 324 -32.90 1.15 -9.11
CA LEU A 324 -32.76 0.11 -8.09
C LEU A 324 -32.68 0.68 -6.66
N LEU A 325 -31.83 1.69 -6.44
CA LEU A 325 -31.73 2.36 -5.12
C LEU A 325 -33.05 3.04 -4.73
N THR A 326 -33.76 3.63 -5.70
CA THR A 326 -35.08 4.25 -5.45
C THR A 326 -36.13 3.20 -5.05
N GLU A 327 -36.12 2.01 -5.67
CA GLU A 327 -36.97 0.88 -5.27
C GLU A 327 -36.68 0.41 -3.84
N MET A 328 -35.39 0.47 -3.43
CA MET A 328 -34.95 0.21 -2.05
C MET A 328 -35.25 1.38 -1.09
N LYS A 329 -36.10 2.34 -1.50
CA LYS A 329 -36.52 3.51 -0.70
C LYS A 329 -35.36 4.45 -0.32
N ARG A 330 -34.29 4.45 -1.09
CA ARG A 330 -33.20 5.40 -0.93
C ARG A 330 -33.52 6.70 -1.69
N LYS A 331 -33.11 7.85 -1.15
CA LYS A 331 -33.24 9.13 -1.83
C LYS A 331 -31.99 9.36 -2.68
N VAL A 332 -32.13 9.21 -3.98
CA VAL A 332 -30.99 9.23 -4.92
C VAL A 332 -30.90 10.56 -5.66
N GLN A 333 -29.69 11.03 -5.86
CA GLN A 333 -29.38 12.15 -6.74
C GLN A 333 -28.17 11.79 -7.61
N VAL A 334 -28.36 11.84 -8.93
CA VAL A 334 -27.28 11.58 -9.88
C VAL A 334 -26.49 12.87 -10.11
N LEU A 335 -25.18 12.78 -9.96
CA LEU A 335 -24.27 13.90 -10.17
C LEU A 335 -24.13 14.22 -11.68
N PRO A 336 -23.85 15.49 -12.02
CA PRO A 336 -23.60 15.87 -13.40
C PRO A 336 -22.31 15.23 -13.93
N VAL A 337 -22.25 15.08 -15.24
CA VAL A 337 -21.03 14.65 -15.94
C VAL A 337 -19.95 15.72 -15.75
N SER A 338 -18.76 15.30 -15.33
CA SER A 338 -17.58 16.17 -15.25
C SER A 338 -16.34 15.41 -15.66
N SER A 339 -15.32 16.14 -16.09
CA SER A 339 -14.00 15.56 -16.34
C SER A 339 -13.31 15.18 -15.02
N ILE A 340 -12.36 14.25 -15.11
CA ILE A 340 -11.55 13.84 -13.97
C ILE A 340 -10.84 15.05 -13.32
N GLU A 341 -10.30 15.95 -14.14
CA GLU A 341 -9.59 17.15 -13.67
C GLU A 341 -10.51 18.15 -12.95
N GLU A 342 -11.75 18.31 -13.43
CA GLU A 342 -12.76 19.12 -12.74
C GLU A 342 -13.13 18.51 -11.40
N GLY A 343 -13.28 17.19 -11.33
CA GLY A 343 -13.52 16.46 -10.08
C GLY A 343 -12.36 16.62 -9.09
N ILE A 344 -11.10 16.53 -9.55
CA ILE A 344 -9.92 16.77 -8.72
C ILE A 344 -9.91 18.20 -8.17
N LYS A 345 -10.22 19.21 -9.01
CA LYS A 345 -10.32 20.61 -8.56
C LYS A 345 -11.42 20.79 -7.51
N ALA A 346 -12.61 20.21 -7.75
CA ALA A 346 -13.71 20.27 -6.78
C ALA A 346 -13.32 19.63 -5.45
N ALA A 347 -12.68 18.46 -5.47
CA ALA A 347 -12.17 17.79 -4.29
C ALA A 347 -11.16 18.67 -3.52
N ARG A 348 -10.20 19.29 -4.20
CA ARG A 348 -9.22 20.19 -3.58
C ARG A 348 -9.87 21.41 -2.90
N MET A 349 -10.93 21.96 -3.48
CA MET A 349 -11.66 23.09 -2.88
C MET A 349 -12.38 22.70 -1.59
N VAL A 350 -12.86 21.46 -1.50
CA VAL A 350 -13.59 20.95 -0.32
C VAL A 350 -12.65 20.43 0.76
N PHE A 351 -11.50 19.90 0.39
CA PHE A 351 -10.53 19.25 1.27
C PHE A 351 -10.18 20.06 2.54
N PRO A 352 -9.93 21.38 2.50
CA PRO A 352 -9.61 22.16 3.69
C PRO A 352 -10.72 22.18 4.75
N ARG A 353 -11.96 21.90 4.37
CA ARG A 353 -13.13 21.82 5.26
C ARG A 353 -13.44 20.41 5.74
N CYS A 354 -12.74 19.38 5.20
CA CYS A 354 -13.01 17.99 5.51
C CYS A 354 -12.33 17.56 6.80
N TYR A 355 -13.09 16.90 7.66
CA TYR A 355 -12.63 16.16 8.83
C TYR A 355 -12.88 14.68 8.57
N PHE A 356 -11.90 13.84 8.82
CA PHE A 356 -11.97 12.40 8.57
C PHE A 356 -11.93 11.65 9.90
N ASP A 357 -12.85 10.70 10.06
CA ASP A 357 -12.74 9.76 11.17
C ASP A 357 -11.52 8.87 11.01
N GLN A 358 -10.62 8.91 12.00
CA GLN A 358 -9.31 8.26 11.92
C GLN A 358 -9.37 6.74 11.86
N HIS A 359 -10.49 6.12 12.26
CA HIS A 359 -10.68 4.68 12.25
C HIS A 359 -11.57 4.22 11.09
N LYS A 360 -12.77 4.81 10.97
CA LYS A 360 -13.76 4.38 9.98
C LYS A 360 -13.48 4.86 8.57
N ALA A 361 -12.80 6.00 8.43
CA ALA A 361 -12.38 6.52 7.13
C ALA A 361 -10.88 6.30 6.83
N ALA A 362 -10.17 5.49 7.63
CA ALA A 362 -8.74 5.24 7.46
C ALA A 362 -8.39 4.73 6.05
N ARG A 363 -9.18 3.81 5.50
CA ARG A 363 -8.96 3.28 4.14
C ARG A 363 -9.15 4.35 3.07
N LEU A 364 -10.15 5.23 3.20
CA LEU A 364 -10.33 6.37 2.30
C LEU A 364 -9.10 7.30 2.33
N VAL A 365 -8.61 7.65 3.53
CA VAL A 365 -7.40 8.48 3.68
C VAL A 365 -6.20 7.81 3.02
N GLU A 366 -6.08 6.49 3.13
CA GLU A 366 -5.02 5.73 2.44
C GLU A 366 -5.16 5.80 0.92
N CYS A 367 -6.37 5.71 0.38
CA CYS A 367 -6.61 5.92 -1.05
C CYS A 367 -6.14 7.32 -1.49
N LEU A 368 -6.49 8.37 -0.73
CA LEU A 368 -6.10 9.76 -1.05
C LEU A 368 -4.58 9.99 -0.94
N LYS A 369 -3.89 9.34 -0.01
CA LYS A 369 -2.42 9.38 0.14
C LYS A 369 -1.70 8.78 -1.06
N ARG A 370 -2.28 7.79 -1.71
CA ARG A 370 -1.68 7.02 -2.81
C ARG A 370 -2.20 7.39 -4.20
N TYR A 371 -3.29 8.15 -4.29
CA TYR A 371 -3.86 8.57 -5.56
C TYR A 371 -2.88 9.46 -6.33
N ARG A 372 -2.28 8.91 -7.38
CA ARG A 372 -1.19 9.53 -8.14
C ARG A 372 -1.47 9.51 -9.63
N ARG A 373 -0.73 10.32 -10.39
CA ARG A 373 -0.80 10.30 -11.85
C ARG A 373 -0.01 9.12 -12.41
N ASP A 374 -0.53 8.53 -13.47
CA ASP A 374 0.23 7.63 -14.32
C ASP A 374 1.23 8.44 -15.16
N ILE A 375 2.42 7.90 -15.33
CA ILE A 375 3.49 8.53 -16.10
C ILE A 375 3.76 7.67 -17.32
N ASN A 376 3.58 8.27 -18.49
CA ASN A 376 3.98 7.62 -19.74
C ASN A 376 5.51 7.46 -19.74
N GLN A 377 5.99 6.23 -19.59
CA GLN A 377 7.44 5.93 -19.51
C GLN A 377 8.24 6.37 -20.73
N ARG A 378 7.58 6.60 -21.88
CA ARG A 378 8.24 6.99 -23.13
C ARG A 378 8.35 8.50 -23.30
N THR A 379 7.33 9.26 -22.89
CA THR A 379 7.32 10.74 -23.00
C THR A 379 7.65 11.43 -21.68
N ASN A 380 7.66 10.71 -20.57
CA ASN A 380 7.78 11.21 -19.20
C ASN A 380 6.71 12.24 -18.82
N GLU A 381 5.56 12.18 -19.47
CA GLU A 381 4.43 13.07 -19.23
C GLU A 381 3.39 12.37 -18.36
N ALA A 382 2.77 13.13 -17.46
CA ALA A 382 1.63 12.66 -16.68
C ALA A 382 0.39 12.56 -17.57
N VAL A 383 -0.18 11.36 -17.67
CA VAL A 383 -1.33 11.09 -18.58
C VAL A 383 -2.65 11.33 -17.86
N GLY A 384 -2.85 10.74 -16.72
CA GLY A 384 -4.07 10.82 -15.93
C GLY A 384 -3.83 10.16 -14.57
N PRO A 385 -4.85 10.02 -13.71
CA PRO A 385 -4.70 9.22 -12.51
C PRO A 385 -4.44 7.75 -12.87
N LEU A 386 -3.53 7.14 -12.10
CA LEU A 386 -3.28 5.71 -12.19
C LEU A 386 -4.52 4.95 -11.69
N HIS A 387 -4.98 3.98 -12.49
CA HIS A 387 -6.07 3.11 -12.07
C HIS A 387 -5.50 1.90 -11.32
N ASP A 388 -5.63 1.93 -10.02
CA ASP A 388 -5.19 0.88 -9.09
C ASP A 388 -6.20 0.72 -7.94
N GLU A 389 -5.89 -0.11 -6.95
CA GLU A 389 -6.76 -0.35 -5.80
C GLU A 389 -7.07 0.91 -4.95
N TYR A 390 -6.35 2.00 -5.14
CA TYR A 390 -6.53 3.25 -4.41
C TYR A 390 -7.38 4.27 -5.19
N SER A 391 -7.56 4.06 -6.49
CA SER A 391 -8.29 5.00 -7.35
C SER A 391 -9.76 5.12 -6.97
N HIS A 392 -10.42 4.02 -6.61
CA HIS A 392 -11.86 3.99 -6.33
C HIS A 392 -12.28 4.88 -5.17
N GLY A 393 -11.57 4.82 -4.03
CA GLY A 393 -11.83 5.72 -2.91
C GLY A 393 -11.57 7.19 -3.25
N ALA A 394 -10.54 7.45 -4.05
CA ALA A 394 -10.24 8.80 -4.51
C ALA A 394 -11.28 9.32 -5.52
N ASP A 395 -11.84 8.44 -6.34
CA ASP A 395 -12.91 8.77 -7.28
C ASP A 395 -14.22 9.09 -6.55
N ALA A 396 -14.58 8.32 -5.52
CA ALA A 396 -15.68 8.68 -4.64
C ALA A 396 -15.45 10.04 -3.96
N PHE A 397 -14.22 10.35 -3.57
CA PHE A 397 -13.90 11.66 -2.99
C PHE A 397 -13.97 12.81 -4.01
N ARG A 398 -13.64 12.57 -5.29
CA ARG A 398 -13.89 13.54 -6.37
C ARG A 398 -15.39 13.83 -6.51
N TYR A 399 -16.24 12.80 -6.43
CA TYR A 399 -17.69 12.94 -6.44
C TYR A 399 -18.20 13.66 -5.18
N LEU A 400 -17.58 13.43 -4.00
CA LEU A 400 -17.88 14.20 -2.80
C LEU A 400 -17.65 15.71 -3.03
N GLY A 401 -16.54 16.08 -3.69
CA GLY A 401 -16.27 17.47 -4.04
C GLY A 401 -17.39 18.13 -4.83
N GLN A 402 -18.08 17.38 -5.70
CA GLN A 402 -19.23 17.86 -6.47
C GLN A 402 -20.55 17.83 -5.68
N ALA A 403 -20.69 16.86 -4.76
CA ALA A 403 -21.92 16.60 -4.02
C ALA A 403 -22.12 17.57 -2.84
N VAL A 404 -21.05 18.08 -2.23
CA VAL A 404 -21.12 18.83 -0.96
C VAL A 404 -22.09 20.00 -1.02
N ASP A 405 -22.09 20.77 -2.11
CA ASP A 405 -22.98 21.92 -2.22
C ASP A 405 -24.46 21.54 -2.48
N LEU A 406 -24.69 20.29 -2.91
CA LEU A 406 -26.03 19.71 -3.13
C LEU A 406 -26.58 19.02 -1.87
N MET A 407 -25.75 18.76 -0.85
CA MET A 407 -26.18 18.17 0.41
C MET A 407 -27.08 19.10 1.17
N SER A 408 -28.35 18.71 1.42
CA SER A 408 -29.32 19.48 2.17
C SER A 408 -29.58 18.86 3.54
N ASN A 409 -29.49 19.69 4.58
CA ASN A 409 -29.84 19.32 5.95
C ASN A 409 -31.33 19.52 6.24
N ALA A 410 -32.08 20.13 5.32
CA ALA A 410 -33.53 20.34 5.48
C ALA A 410 -34.26 18.99 5.47
N GLU A 411 -35.14 18.78 6.43
CA GLU A 411 -36.13 17.71 6.32
C GLU A 411 -37.01 17.95 5.09
N PRO A 412 -37.36 16.88 4.32
CA PRO A 412 -38.39 17.04 3.30
C PRO A 412 -39.60 17.61 3.97
N ALA A 413 -40.13 18.72 3.44
CA ALA A 413 -41.28 19.40 3.99
C ALA A 413 -42.40 18.36 4.13
N GLY A 414 -42.58 17.86 5.33
CA GLY A 414 -43.68 16.97 5.68
C GLY A 414 -44.98 17.78 5.53
N LEU A 415 -45.93 17.27 4.75
CA LEU A 415 -47.30 17.76 4.74
C LEU A 415 -47.81 17.75 6.19
N ALA A 416 -47.81 18.91 6.83
CA ALA A 416 -48.47 19.10 8.12
C ALA A 416 -49.98 18.88 7.90
N SER A 417 -50.47 17.68 8.22
CA SER A 417 -51.88 17.42 8.19
C SER A 417 -52.52 18.11 9.40
N PHE A 418 -53.06 19.30 9.21
CA PHE A 418 -53.94 19.91 10.17
C PHE A 418 -55.25 19.15 10.17
N LYS A 419 -55.49 18.33 11.19
CA LYS A 419 -56.85 17.86 11.51
C LYS A 419 -57.60 19.02 12.17
N SER A 420 -58.40 19.76 11.39
CA SER A 420 -59.32 20.72 11.93
C SER A 420 -60.42 19.96 12.71
N ARG A 421 -60.51 20.17 14.02
CA ARG A 421 -61.61 19.75 14.82
C ARG A 421 -62.77 20.77 14.58
N THR A 422 -63.70 20.45 13.70
CA THR A 422 -65.00 21.15 13.64
C THR A 422 -65.74 20.86 14.90
N ARG A 423 -65.84 21.85 15.80
CA ARG A 423 -66.88 21.81 16.90
C ARG A 423 -68.17 22.05 16.27
N SER A 424 -69.11 21.04 16.30
CA SER A 424 -70.48 21.25 16.05
C SER A 424 -71.07 21.89 17.29
N TRP A 425 -71.67 23.07 17.16
CA TRP A 425 -72.53 23.66 18.14
C TRP A 425 -73.92 23.09 17.89
N ARG A 426 -74.47 22.48 18.92
CA ARG A 426 -75.92 22.29 19.13
C ARG A 426 -76.34 23.16 20.26
#